data_c640ef574427cb1ce1e53f3242beedac
#
_entry.id   c640ef574427cb1ce1e53f3242beedac
#
_cell.length_a   1.000
_cell.length_b   1.000
_cell.length_c   1.000
_cell.angle_alpha   90.00
_cell.angle_beta   90.00
_cell.angle_gamma   90.00
#
_symmetry.space_group_name_H-M   'P 1'
#
loop_
_entity.id
_entity.type
_entity.pdbx_description
1 polymer ?
#
loop_
_entity_poly.entity_id
_entity_poly.type
_entity_poly.pdbx_seq_one_letter_code
_entity_poly.pdbx_strand_id
1 'polypeptide(L)'
;MNKFLGYQCSICRKKYTPKEVTYICPYDGGNLNVLLDYEAIKEKYQPDDITCRTENSLWRYLPLLPVSNPGGEETPLYAVGWTPTFSLPTLAKKLGIKRLWLKDESANPTASFKDRASAILVARAKEINAEVIVTASTGNAGAALAGMSAAVGQKAVIFAPKTAPVAKVAQLLIFGAEVMLVDGTYDDAVELAVKAADEFGWYCRNTGYNPFTVEGKKTAAFEIWEWSLKALSQTDKTLTVFVSVGDGNIISGIHKGFKDLVALGWLKEMPCIFGIQAEGSAAIANAFNAKTEEIL
;
A
#
# COMPACT_ATOMS: atom_id res chain seq x y z
N MET A 1 21.61 7.71 3.19
CA MET A 1 21.22 8.28 1.88
C MET A 1 19.73 8.60 1.94
N ASN A 2 19.34 9.86 1.75
CA ASN A 2 17.92 10.22 1.71
C ASN A 2 17.39 9.96 0.30
N LYS A 3 16.69 8.84 0.12
CA LYS A 3 16.09 8.41 -1.16
C LYS A 3 14.77 9.13 -1.46
N PHE A 4 14.14 9.67 -0.43
CA PHE A 4 12.87 10.36 -0.52
C PHE A 4 13.11 11.83 -0.84
N LEU A 5 12.77 12.25 -2.06
CA LEU A 5 12.98 13.61 -2.55
C LEU A 5 11.80 14.54 -2.22
N GLY A 6 10.61 14.00 -2.03
CA GLY A 6 9.39 14.76 -1.81
C GLY A 6 8.22 14.21 -2.60
N TYR A 7 7.35 15.09 -3.06
CA TYR A 7 6.09 14.72 -3.68
C TYR A 7 5.85 15.41 -5.01
N GLN A 8 4.99 14.81 -5.84
CA GLN A 8 4.44 15.42 -7.03
C GLN A 8 2.92 15.23 -7.05
N CYS A 9 2.19 16.33 -7.23
CA CYS A 9 0.73 16.27 -7.41
C CYS A 9 0.36 15.48 -8.66
N SER A 10 -0.66 14.62 -8.54
CA SER A 10 -1.17 13.82 -9.66
C SER A 10 -1.93 14.66 -10.70
N ILE A 11 -2.48 15.79 -10.30
CA ILE A 11 -3.28 16.71 -11.14
C ILE A 11 -2.38 17.80 -11.72
N CYS A 12 -1.97 18.80 -10.94
CA CYS A 12 -1.23 19.96 -11.43
C CYS A 12 0.27 19.72 -11.67
N ARG A 13 0.79 18.54 -11.30
CA ARG A 13 2.21 18.14 -11.47
C ARG A 13 3.22 18.96 -10.66
N LYS A 14 2.77 19.89 -9.82
CA LYS A 14 3.68 20.63 -8.92
C LYS A 14 4.44 19.68 -8.02
N LYS A 15 5.71 19.99 -7.80
CA LYS A 15 6.58 19.25 -6.88
C LYS A 15 6.68 19.99 -5.56
N TYR A 16 6.75 19.22 -4.48
CA TYR A 16 6.85 19.72 -3.11
C TYR A 16 7.93 18.96 -2.36
N THR A 17 8.63 19.66 -1.50
CA THR A 17 9.54 19.02 -0.54
C THR A 17 8.74 18.34 0.58
N PRO A 18 9.34 17.41 1.34
CA PRO A 18 8.67 16.75 2.46
C PRO A 18 8.23 17.69 3.60
N LYS A 19 8.76 18.93 3.63
CA LYS A 19 8.42 19.94 4.65
C LYS A 19 7.25 20.83 4.25
N GLU A 20 6.95 20.93 2.96
CA GLU A 20 5.90 21.82 2.45
C GLU A 20 4.51 21.18 2.53
N VAL A 21 4.45 19.87 2.36
CA VAL A 21 3.17 19.14 2.33
C VAL A 21 3.32 17.75 2.97
N THR A 22 2.21 17.20 3.45
CA THR A 22 2.20 15.86 4.03
C THR A 22 1.22 14.92 3.30
N TYR A 23 0.02 15.38 2.96
CA TYR A 23 -1.06 14.49 2.53
C TYR A 23 -1.56 14.75 1.11
N ILE A 24 -2.02 15.95 0.82
CA ILE A 24 -2.65 16.34 -0.45
C ILE A 24 -2.03 17.62 -1.00
N CYS A 25 -2.23 17.88 -2.27
CA CYS A 25 -1.80 19.10 -2.91
C CYS A 25 -2.56 20.32 -2.36
N PRO A 26 -1.88 21.34 -1.81
CA PRO A 26 -2.57 22.52 -1.27
C PRO A 26 -3.19 23.42 -2.35
N TYR A 27 -2.83 23.21 -3.62
CA TYR A 27 -3.33 24.03 -4.73
C TYR A 27 -4.66 23.52 -5.29
N ASP A 28 -4.81 22.19 -5.46
CA ASP A 28 -5.95 21.59 -6.16
C ASP A 28 -6.56 20.37 -5.44
N GLY A 29 -6.07 20.06 -4.22
CA GLY A 29 -6.54 18.89 -3.46
C GLY A 29 -6.10 17.55 -4.02
N GLY A 30 -5.31 17.52 -5.10
CA GLY A 30 -4.91 16.29 -5.77
C GLY A 30 -4.02 15.40 -4.92
N ASN A 31 -4.07 14.10 -5.18
CA ASN A 31 -3.23 13.11 -4.53
C ASN A 31 -1.75 13.35 -4.83
N LEU A 32 -0.91 13.07 -3.85
CA LEU A 32 0.54 13.19 -3.96
C LEU A 32 1.19 11.85 -4.29
N ASN A 33 2.08 11.86 -5.29
CA ASN A 33 2.97 10.76 -5.59
C ASN A 33 4.31 10.99 -4.90
N VAL A 34 4.80 10.00 -4.18
CA VAL A 34 6.15 10.02 -3.58
C VAL A 34 7.19 9.96 -4.70
N LEU A 35 8.17 10.85 -4.63
CA LEU A 35 9.32 10.90 -5.54
C LEU A 35 10.54 10.26 -4.87
N LEU A 36 11.15 9.32 -5.58
CA LEU A 36 12.40 8.69 -5.19
C LEU A 36 13.55 9.17 -6.08
N ASP A 37 14.75 9.20 -5.54
CA ASP A 37 15.99 9.45 -6.27
C ASP A 37 16.42 8.14 -6.98
N TYR A 38 15.87 7.92 -8.16
CA TYR A 38 16.17 6.72 -8.94
C TYR A 38 17.64 6.68 -9.40
N GLU A 39 18.26 7.81 -9.69
CA GLU A 39 19.66 7.82 -10.12
C GLU A 39 20.57 7.40 -8.96
N ALA A 40 20.39 7.98 -7.80
CA ALA A 40 21.12 7.56 -6.62
C ALA A 40 20.85 6.10 -6.19
N ILE A 41 19.65 5.58 -6.47
CA ILE A 41 19.34 4.14 -6.24
C ILE A 41 20.10 3.27 -7.25
N LYS A 42 20.10 3.60 -8.54
CA LYS A 42 20.81 2.87 -9.61
C LYS A 42 22.33 2.84 -9.38
N GLU A 43 22.91 3.94 -8.93
CA GLU A 43 24.34 4.01 -8.62
C GLU A 43 24.74 3.03 -7.50
N LYS A 44 23.84 2.79 -6.56
CA LYS A 44 24.14 2.03 -5.36
C LYS A 44 23.66 0.59 -5.39
N TYR A 45 22.58 0.28 -6.09
CA TYR A 45 21.93 -1.02 -6.05
C TYR A 45 21.65 -1.57 -7.44
N GLN A 46 21.91 -2.87 -7.59
CA GLN A 46 21.56 -3.67 -8.77
C GLN A 46 20.43 -4.66 -8.40
N PRO A 47 19.74 -5.26 -9.39
CA PRO A 47 18.70 -6.28 -9.12
C PRO A 47 19.16 -7.37 -8.15
N ASP A 48 20.38 -7.87 -8.30
CA ASP A 48 20.91 -8.95 -7.46
C ASP A 48 21.08 -8.53 -5.99
N ASP A 49 21.34 -7.26 -5.71
CA ASP A 49 21.41 -6.74 -4.33
C ASP A 49 20.08 -6.87 -3.59
N ILE A 50 18.98 -7.05 -4.32
CA ILE A 50 17.64 -7.25 -3.78
C ILE A 50 17.28 -8.75 -3.81
N THR A 51 17.44 -9.41 -4.97
CA THR A 51 16.97 -10.78 -5.18
C THR A 51 17.78 -11.83 -4.40
N CYS A 52 19.03 -11.52 -4.04
CA CYS A 52 19.88 -12.36 -3.21
C CYS A 52 19.71 -12.15 -1.70
N ARG A 53 18.83 -11.24 -1.26
CA ARG A 53 18.61 -11.02 0.18
C ARG A 53 17.93 -12.20 0.85
N THR A 54 18.31 -12.49 2.07
CA THR A 54 17.70 -13.52 2.91
C THR A 54 16.46 -13.03 3.64
N GLU A 55 16.20 -11.72 3.67
CA GLU A 55 15.04 -11.13 4.30
C GLU A 55 13.74 -11.54 3.57
N ASN A 56 12.85 -12.21 4.29
CA ASN A 56 11.58 -12.73 3.79
C ASN A 56 10.39 -11.84 4.19
N SER A 57 10.51 -10.55 3.94
CA SER A 57 9.47 -9.57 4.19
C SER A 57 9.53 -8.44 3.15
N LEU A 58 8.58 -7.48 3.24
CA LEU A 58 8.63 -6.28 2.42
C LEU A 58 9.90 -5.43 2.65
N TRP A 59 10.56 -5.60 3.80
CA TRP A 59 11.75 -4.83 4.18
C TRP A 59 12.98 -5.20 3.34
N ARG A 60 12.95 -6.34 2.63
CA ARG A 60 13.97 -6.65 1.63
C ARG A 60 14.09 -5.58 0.54
N TYR A 61 12.98 -4.87 0.28
CA TYR A 61 12.89 -3.77 -0.69
C TYR A 61 13.20 -2.39 -0.09
N LEU A 62 13.74 -2.34 1.11
CA LEU A 62 14.07 -1.08 1.78
C LEU A 62 14.86 -0.09 0.91
N PRO A 63 15.79 -0.52 0.02
CA PRO A 63 16.44 0.37 -0.94
C PRO A 63 15.48 1.14 -1.86
N LEU A 64 14.29 0.61 -2.12
CA LEU A 64 13.25 1.16 -3.02
C LEU A 64 12.10 1.84 -2.27
N LEU A 65 12.21 1.98 -0.94
CA LEU A 65 11.16 2.55 -0.10
C LEU A 65 11.54 3.94 0.41
N PRO A 66 10.58 4.86 0.56
CA PRO A 66 10.82 6.24 1.04
C PRO A 66 11.00 6.32 2.57
N VAL A 67 11.27 5.21 3.22
CA VAL A 67 11.48 5.12 4.67
C VAL A 67 12.79 4.41 4.98
N SER A 68 13.28 4.65 6.19
CA SER A 68 14.43 3.93 6.77
C SER A 68 13.97 2.63 7.42
N ASN A 69 14.93 1.81 7.84
CA ASN A 69 14.62 0.62 8.64
C ASN A 69 13.94 1.04 9.96
N PRO A 70 12.70 0.57 10.24
CA PRO A 70 11.99 0.94 11.46
C PRO A 70 12.55 0.26 12.71
N GLY A 71 13.43 -0.74 12.57
CA GLY A 71 13.77 -1.67 13.65
C GLY A 71 12.62 -2.63 13.95
N GLY A 72 12.80 -3.48 14.96
CA GLY A 72 11.77 -4.43 15.36
C GLY A 72 11.75 -5.70 14.51
N GLU A 73 12.93 -6.19 14.12
CA GLU A 73 13.13 -7.38 13.29
C GLU A 73 12.46 -8.64 13.87
N GLU A 74 12.28 -8.70 15.20
CA GLU A 74 11.65 -9.82 15.91
C GLU A 74 10.12 -9.63 16.08
N THR A 75 9.52 -8.60 15.49
CA THR A 75 8.09 -8.29 15.65
C THR A 75 7.28 -8.68 14.42
N PRO A 76 5.94 -8.78 14.53
CA PRO A 76 5.07 -8.99 13.37
C PRO A 76 5.22 -7.96 12.25
N LEU A 77 5.81 -6.78 12.51
CA LEU A 77 6.12 -5.80 11.48
C LEU A 77 7.06 -6.38 10.40
N TYR A 78 7.98 -7.26 10.77
CA TYR A 78 8.91 -7.94 9.85
C TYR A 78 8.33 -9.21 9.21
N ALA A 79 7.12 -9.61 9.56
CA ALA A 79 6.39 -10.67 8.87
C ALA A 79 5.48 -10.15 7.73
N VAL A 80 5.45 -8.83 7.50
CA VAL A 80 4.62 -8.24 6.44
C VAL A 80 5.27 -8.41 5.08
N GLY A 81 4.49 -8.86 4.11
CA GLY A 81 4.96 -9.11 2.75
C GLY A 81 5.60 -10.47 2.57
N TRP A 82 6.31 -10.65 1.45
CA TRP A 82 6.86 -11.94 1.01
C TRP A 82 5.83 -13.06 1.04
N THR A 83 4.61 -12.71 0.66
CA THR A 83 3.46 -13.60 0.70
C THR A 83 3.59 -14.71 -0.35
N PRO A 84 3.06 -15.91 -0.09
CA PRO A 84 3.22 -17.04 -0.98
C PRO A 84 2.52 -16.84 -2.32
N THR A 85 3.09 -17.46 -3.37
CA THR A 85 2.50 -17.49 -4.71
C THR A 85 2.28 -18.95 -5.12
N PHE A 86 1.01 -19.34 -5.24
CA PHE A 86 0.57 -20.69 -5.54
C PHE A 86 0.29 -20.89 -7.02
N SER A 87 0.70 -22.03 -7.59
CA SER A 87 0.24 -22.46 -8.92
C SER A 87 -1.16 -23.08 -8.82
N LEU A 88 -2.05 -22.71 -9.74
CA LEU A 88 -3.44 -23.18 -9.79
C LEU A 88 -3.74 -23.96 -11.07
N PRO A 89 -3.13 -25.15 -11.29
CA PRO A 89 -3.24 -25.89 -12.55
C PRO A 89 -4.65 -26.35 -12.89
N THR A 90 -5.43 -26.76 -11.88
CA THR A 90 -6.82 -27.20 -12.08
C THR A 90 -7.71 -26.05 -12.56
N LEU A 91 -7.55 -24.86 -11.96
CA LEU A 91 -8.31 -23.69 -12.36
C LEU A 91 -7.85 -23.17 -13.73
N ALA A 92 -6.55 -23.16 -13.99
CA ALA A 92 -6.00 -22.79 -15.29
C ALA A 92 -6.59 -23.66 -16.41
N LYS A 93 -6.66 -25.00 -16.22
CA LYS A 93 -7.29 -25.93 -17.15
C LYS A 93 -8.77 -25.60 -17.40
N LYS A 94 -9.53 -25.32 -16.34
CA LYS A 94 -10.97 -24.96 -16.46
C LYS A 94 -11.17 -23.67 -17.25
N LEU A 95 -10.24 -22.71 -17.15
CA LEU A 95 -10.29 -21.43 -17.85
C LEU A 95 -9.67 -21.48 -19.25
N GLY A 96 -9.14 -22.61 -19.69
CA GLY A 96 -8.48 -22.75 -21.01
C GLY A 96 -7.18 -22.00 -21.14
N ILE A 97 -6.52 -21.64 -20.03
CA ILE A 97 -5.23 -20.93 -20.01
C ILE A 97 -4.11 -21.86 -19.57
N LYS A 98 -2.88 -21.58 -20.03
CA LYS A 98 -1.73 -22.48 -19.80
C LYS A 98 -1.25 -22.46 -18.34
N ARG A 99 -1.21 -21.29 -17.73
CA ARG A 99 -0.65 -21.08 -16.38
C ARG A 99 -1.43 -20.01 -15.65
N LEU A 100 -1.72 -20.26 -14.38
CA LEU A 100 -2.35 -19.33 -13.45
C LEU A 100 -1.68 -19.44 -12.10
N TRP A 101 -1.43 -18.30 -11.47
CA TRP A 101 -0.90 -18.23 -10.13
C TRP A 101 -1.75 -17.31 -9.25
N LEU A 102 -1.77 -17.61 -7.99
CA LEU A 102 -2.43 -16.81 -6.95
C LEU A 102 -1.37 -16.32 -5.96
N LYS A 103 -1.24 -15.00 -5.83
CA LYS A 103 -0.47 -14.39 -4.74
C LYS A 103 -1.40 -14.17 -3.56
N ASP A 104 -1.13 -14.89 -2.46
CA ASP A 104 -2.02 -14.93 -1.29
C ASP A 104 -1.67 -13.86 -0.28
N GLU A 105 -2.34 -12.73 -0.36
CA GLU A 105 -2.17 -11.60 0.57
C GLU A 105 -2.84 -11.81 1.94
N SER A 106 -3.59 -12.90 2.12
CA SER A 106 -4.13 -13.26 3.44
C SER A 106 -3.06 -13.81 4.39
N ALA A 107 -1.88 -14.14 3.87
CA ALA A 107 -0.73 -14.58 4.67
C ALA A 107 -0.03 -13.44 5.46
N ASN A 108 -0.43 -12.20 5.27
CA ASN A 108 0.06 -11.08 6.09
C ASN A 108 -0.45 -11.18 7.54
N PRO A 109 0.22 -10.57 8.55
CA PRO A 109 -0.07 -10.74 9.98
C PRO A 109 -1.52 -10.45 10.41
N THR A 110 -2.20 -9.48 9.80
CA THR A 110 -3.63 -9.23 10.06
C THR A 110 -4.53 -9.78 8.94
N ALA A 111 -4.06 -10.79 8.22
CA ALA A 111 -4.73 -11.49 7.14
C ALA A 111 -5.22 -10.57 6.01
N SER A 112 -4.46 -9.50 5.69
CA SER A 112 -4.87 -8.60 4.61
C SER A 112 -3.71 -7.89 3.92
N PHE A 113 -3.95 -7.53 2.66
CA PHE A 113 -3.06 -6.67 1.86
C PHE A 113 -2.73 -5.33 2.54
N LYS A 114 -3.61 -4.85 3.44
CA LYS A 114 -3.47 -3.52 4.08
C LYS A 114 -2.29 -3.43 5.06
N ASP A 115 -1.77 -4.55 5.51
CA ASP A 115 -0.58 -4.61 6.36
C ASP A 115 0.63 -3.96 5.69
N ARG A 116 0.79 -4.14 4.37
CA ARG A 116 1.86 -3.49 3.59
C ARG A 116 1.84 -1.97 3.71
N ALA A 117 0.66 -1.37 3.57
CA ALA A 117 0.50 0.08 3.73
C ALA A 117 0.76 0.51 5.18
N SER A 118 0.18 -0.20 6.16
CA SER A 118 0.31 0.14 7.57
C SER A 118 1.74 -0.02 8.07
N ALA A 119 2.49 -1.01 7.61
CA ALA A 119 3.91 -1.18 7.95
C ALA A 119 4.76 0.03 7.53
N ILE A 120 4.58 0.52 6.29
CA ILE A 120 5.31 1.70 5.81
C ILE A 120 4.87 2.97 6.56
N LEU A 121 3.59 3.10 6.89
CA LEU A 121 3.10 4.24 7.65
C LEU A 121 3.60 4.26 9.08
N VAL A 122 3.68 3.11 9.75
CA VAL A 122 4.28 2.97 11.08
C VAL A 122 5.76 3.33 11.04
N ALA A 123 6.50 2.85 10.03
CA ALA A 123 7.90 3.23 9.84
C ALA A 123 8.04 4.75 9.64
N ARG A 124 7.18 5.35 8.82
CA ARG A 124 7.20 6.81 8.61
C ARG A 124 6.83 7.59 9.86
N ALA A 125 5.81 7.16 10.61
CA ALA A 125 5.41 7.77 11.86
C ALA A 125 6.57 7.80 12.86
N LYS A 126 7.33 6.71 12.95
CA LYS A 126 8.54 6.64 13.78
C LYS A 126 9.62 7.65 13.35
N GLU A 127 9.87 7.79 12.04
CA GLU A 127 10.84 8.77 11.51
C GLU A 127 10.50 10.21 11.84
N ILE A 128 9.20 10.54 11.83
CA ILE A 128 8.73 11.91 12.12
C ILE A 128 8.35 12.11 13.59
N ASN A 129 8.61 11.11 14.44
CA ASN A 129 8.27 11.11 15.87
C ASN A 129 6.78 11.39 16.12
N ALA A 130 5.89 10.85 15.30
CA ALA A 130 4.46 10.96 15.49
C ALA A 130 4.02 10.20 16.76
N GLU A 131 3.34 10.86 17.67
CA GLU A 131 2.86 10.24 18.91
C GLU A 131 1.73 9.25 18.64
N VAL A 132 0.80 9.61 17.77
CA VAL A 132 -0.40 8.86 17.44
C VAL A 132 -0.55 8.72 15.93
N ILE A 133 -0.96 7.53 15.48
CA ILE A 133 -1.44 7.32 14.10
C ILE A 133 -2.96 7.20 14.14
N VAL A 134 -3.66 7.98 13.32
CA VAL A 134 -5.12 7.99 13.26
C VAL A 134 -5.63 7.51 11.91
N THR A 135 -6.78 6.83 11.91
CA THR A 135 -7.52 6.48 10.68
C THR A 135 -9.02 6.35 10.96
N ALA A 136 -9.83 6.44 9.91
CA ALA A 136 -11.22 6.02 9.96
C ALA A 136 -11.38 4.72 9.16
N SER A 137 -11.64 3.61 9.84
CA SER A 137 -11.91 2.33 9.19
C SER A 137 -12.34 1.25 10.17
N THR A 138 -13.42 0.54 9.87
CA THR A 138 -13.83 -0.68 10.57
C THR A 138 -13.36 -1.96 9.86
N GLY A 139 -12.78 -1.82 8.68
CA GLY A 139 -12.33 -2.94 7.85
C GLY A 139 -10.84 -3.24 7.99
N ASN A 140 -10.30 -3.90 6.98
CA ASN A 140 -8.91 -4.34 6.94
C ASN A 140 -7.89 -3.20 7.10
N ALA A 141 -8.24 -1.95 6.75
CA ALA A 141 -7.36 -0.80 6.93
C ALA A 141 -7.16 -0.45 8.41
N GLY A 142 -8.25 -0.47 9.20
CA GLY A 142 -8.20 -0.28 10.64
C GLY A 142 -7.48 -1.43 11.34
N ALA A 143 -7.85 -2.68 11.02
CA ALA A 143 -7.21 -3.86 11.60
C ALA A 143 -5.69 -3.89 11.33
N ALA A 144 -5.28 -3.58 10.09
CA ALA A 144 -3.87 -3.50 9.73
C ALA A 144 -3.13 -2.39 10.47
N LEU A 145 -3.75 -1.20 10.65
CA LEU A 145 -3.13 -0.15 11.45
C LEU A 145 -2.98 -0.59 12.90
N ALA A 146 -4.05 -1.09 13.51
CA ALA A 146 -4.02 -1.55 14.89
C ALA A 146 -2.94 -2.61 15.12
N GLY A 147 -2.90 -3.67 14.28
CA GLY A 147 -1.93 -4.75 14.41
C GLY A 147 -0.48 -4.30 14.20
N MET A 148 -0.21 -3.49 13.17
CA MET A 148 1.15 -3.00 12.91
C MET A 148 1.62 -1.99 13.97
N SER A 149 0.72 -1.18 14.48
CA SER A 149 1.02 -0.26 15.59
C SER A 149 1.33 -1.02 16.89
N ALA A 150 0.52 -2.03 17.21
CA ALA A 150 0.75 -2.89 18.38
C ALA A 150 2.12 -3.60 18.31
N ALA A 151 2.53 -4.05 17.12
CA ALA A 151 3.81 -4.73 16.90
C ALA A 151 5.03 -3.93 17.38
N VAL A 152 4.93 -2.60 17.44
CA VAL A 152 6.06 -1.70 17.78
C VAL A 152 5.72 -0.71 18.91
N GLY A 153 4.60 -0.90 19.60
CA GLY A 153 4.18 -0.02 20.70
C GLY A 153 3.76 1.39 20.27
N GLN A 154 3.37 1.55 19.00
CA GLN A 154 2.86 2.82 18.48
C GLN A 154 1.38 2.98 18.85
N LYS A 155 0.99 4.16 19.35
CA LYS A 155 -0.42 4.46 19.62
C LYS A 155 -1.21 4.58 18.32
N ALA A 156 -2.38 3.92 18.26
CA ALA A 156 -3.32 3.99 17.15
C ALA A 156 -4.71 4.39 17.63
N VAL A 157 -5.30 5.41 17.01
CA VAL A 157 -6.68 5.84 17.23
C VAL A 157 -7.50 5.57 15.97
N ILE A 158 -8.65 4.90 16.12
CA ILE A 158 -9.48 4.50 14.99
C ILE A 158 -10.90 5.04 15.18
N PHE A 159 -11.33 5.91 14.28
CA PHE A 159 -12.69 6.38 14.22
C PHE A 159 -13.55 5.38 13.44
N ALA A 160 -14.70 5.02 14.01
CA ALA A 160 -15.63 4.06 13.46
C ALA A 160 -17.08 4.51 13.70
N PRO A 161 -18.01 4.35 12.75
CA PRO A 161 -19.41 4.63 13.02
C PRO A 161 -19.93 3.66 14.09
N LYS A 162 -20.86 4.13 14.96
CA LYS A 162 -21.52 3.31 15.99
C LYS A 162 -22.22 2.08 15.42
N THR A 163 -22.63 2.16 14.15
CA THR A 163 -23.28 1.06 13.42
C THR A 163 -22.30 -0.03 12.95
N ALA A 164 -21.00 0.14 13.22
CA ALA A 164 -19.99 -0.85 12.84
C ALA A 164 -20.28 -2.22 13.49
N PRO A 165 -20.08 -3.33 12.75
CA PRO A 165 -20.25 -4.66 13.32
C PRO A 165 -19.37 -4.88 14.56
N VAL A 166 -19.96 -5.38 15.63
CA VAL A 166 -19.29 -5.60 16.93
C VAL A 166 -17.99 -6.41 16.77
N ALA A 167 -18.01 -7.45 15.95
CA ALA A 167 -16.81 -8.27 15.68
C ALA A 167 -15.65 -7.46 15.07
N LYS A 168 -15.96 -6.45 14.25
CA LYS A 168 -14.94 -5.56 13.65
C LYS A 168 -14.35 -4.63 14.69
N VAL A 169 -15.19 -4.03 15.54
CA VAL A 169 -14.73 -3.19 16.64
C VAL A 169 -13.90 -4.01 17.64
N ALA A 170 -14.36 -5.20 18.00
CA ALA A 170 -13.63 -6.11 18.88
C ALA A 170 -12.22 -6.44 18.34
N GLN A 171 -12.09 -6.66 17.03
CA GLN A 171 -10.78 -6.91 16.40
C GLN A 171 -9.81 -5.74 16.60
N LEU A 172 -10.29 -4.50 16.46
CA LEU A 172 -9.46 -3.31 16.68
C LEU A 172 -9.01 -3.19 18.14
N LEU A 173 -9.93 -3.43 19.07
CA LEU A 173 -9.66 -3.38 20.51
C LEU A 173 -8.68 -4.47 20.96
N ILE A 174 -8.79 -5.71 20.43
CA ILE A 174 -7.87 -6.80 20.73
C ILE A 174 -6.44 -6.47 20.32
N PHE A 175 -6.25 -5.75 19.23
CA PHE A 175 -4.95 -5.23 18.82
C PHE A 175 -4.47 -4.01 19.63
N GLY A 176 -5.26 -3.55 20.61
CA GLY A 176 -4.88 -2.45 21.50
C GLY A 176 -5.07 -1.05 20.93
N ALA A 177 -5.83 -0.89 19.84
CA ALA A 177 -6.17 0.43 19.33
C ALA A 177 -7.23 1.11 20.20
N GLU A 178 -7.15 2.43 20.34
CA GLU A 178 -8.22 3.24 20.89
C GLU A 178 -9.30 3.45 19.81
N VAL A 179 -10.54 3.06 20.09
CA VAL A 179 -11.64 3.14 19.11
C VAL A 179 -12.63 4.23 19.53
N MET A 180 -12.78 5.24 18.67
CA MET A 180 -13.74 6.33 18.81
C MET A 180 -15.00 6.01 18.01
N LEU A 181 -16.11 5.69 18.69
CA LEU A 181 -17.37 5.42 18.04
C LEU A 181 -18.11 6.73 17.71
N VAL A 182 -18.30 6.96 16.42
CA VAL A 182 -18.95 8.18 15.89
C VAL A 182 -20.43 7.92 15.71
N ASP A 183 -21.25 8.83 16.22
CA ASP A 183 -22.71 8.83 16.00
C ASP A 183 -23.02 9.48 14.65
N GLY A 184 -22.76 8.75 13.58
CA GLY A 184 -22.84 9.25 12.21
C GLY A 184 -22.49 8.17 11.19
N THR A 185 -22.24 8.60 9.98
CA THR A 185 -21.86 7.80 8.83
C THR A 185 -20.37 7.44 8.84
N TYR A 186 -19.95 6.64 7.87
CA TYR A 186 -18.51 6.40 7.62
C TYR A 186 -17.79 7.70 7.21
N ASP A 187 -18.44 8.54 6.41
CA ASP A 187 -17.84 9.82 5.96
C ASP A 187 -17.65 10.79 7.11
N ASP A 188 -18.59 10.84 8.08
CA ASP A 188 -18.43 11.61 9.32
C ASP A 188 -17.23 11.12 10.14
N ALA A 189 -17.03 9.82 10.22
CA ALA A 189 -15.87 9.24 10.89
C ALA A 189 -14.55 9.60 10.16
N VAL A 190 -14.52 9.62 8.84
CA VAL A 190 -13.37 10.05 8.04
C VAL A 190 -13.06 11.53 8.30
N GLU A 191 -14.07 12.40 8.27
CA GLU A 191 -13.91 13.83 8.51
C GLU A 191 -13.36 14.10 9.91
N LEU A 192 -13.91 13.42 10.92
CA LEU A 192 -13.44 13.56 12.31
C LEU A 192 -12.01 13.06 12.48
N ALA A 193 -11.62 11.97 11.80
CA ALA A 193 -10.25 11.48 11.85
C ALA A 193 -9.26 12.49 11.25
N VAL A 194 -9.62 13.14 10.13
CA VAL A 194 -8.80 14.18 9.51
C VAL A 194 -8.72 15.42 10.41
N LYS A 195 -9.85 15.88 10.95
CA LYS A 195 -9.87 17.02 11.90
C LYS A 195 -9.03 16.75 13.15
N ALA A 196 -9.12 15.53 13.70
CA ALA A 196 -8.31 15.14 14.85
C ALA A 196 -6.81 15.10 14.50
N ALA A 197 -6.46 14.65 13.30
CA ALA A 197 -5.08 14.69 12.82
C ALA A 197 -4.54 16.12 12.78
N ASP A 198 -5.31 17.06 12.25
CA ASP A 198 -4.91 18.47 12.13
C ASP A 198 -4.84 19.15 13.50
N GLU A 199 -5.84 18.95 14.37
CA GLU A 199 -5.95 19.63 15.69
C GLU A 199 -4.89 19.13 16.67
N PHE A 200 -4.63 17.80 16.70
CA PHE A 200 -3.74 17.20 17.69
C PHE A 200 -2.34 16.89 17.12
N GLY A 201 -2.08 17.19 15.85
CA GLY A 201 -0.83 16.84 15.20
C GLY A 201 -0.62 15.32 15.00
N TRP A 202 -1.71 14.54 14.93
CA TRP A 202 -1.64 13.10 14.74
C TRP A 202 -1.35 12.74 13.28
N TYR A 203 -0.65 11.64 13.06
CA TYR A 203 -0.32 11.20 11.71
C TYR A 203 -1.47 10.42 11.08
N CYS A 204 -2.13 11.01 10.08
CA CYS A 204 -3.29 10.41 9.42
C CYS A 204 -2.88 9.29 8.45
N ARG A 205 -3.50 8.10 8.62
CA ARG A 205 -3.27 6.92 7.77
C ARG A 205 -4.31 6.77 6.66
N ASN A 206 -5.35 7.59 6.59
CA ASN A 206 -6.46 7.37 5.65
C ASN A 206 -5.96 7.07 4.23
N THR A 207 -6.52 5.99 3.66
CA THR A 207 -6.21 5.54 2.28
C THR A 207 -6.68 6.60 1.27
N GLY A 208 -5.87 6.86 0.25
CA GLY A 208 -6.15 7.92 -0.73
C GLY A 208 -5.76 9.33 -0.24
N TYR A 209 -5.62 9.52 1.07
CA TYR A 209 -5.18 10.78 1.67
C TYR A 209 -3.66 10.79 1.91
N ASN A 210 -3.13 9.76 2.55
CA ASN A 210 -1.70 9.66 2.83
C ASN A 210 -0.95 8.95 1.69
N PRO A 211 0.01 9.61 1.03
CA PRO A 211 0.75 9.06 -0.12
C PRO A 211 1.59 7.82 0.22
N PHE A 212 2.03 7.66 1.47
CA PHE A 212 2.80 6.49 1.89
C PHE A 212 1.99 5.19 1.88
N THR A 213 0.65 5.25 1.82
CA THR A 213 -0.18 4.05 1.67
C THR A 213 0.09 3.30 0.36
N VAL A 214 0.38 4.03 -0.72
CA VAL A 214 0.77 3.49 -2.02
C VAL A 214 2.16 2.86 -1.97
N GLU A 215 3.09 3.49 -1.23
CA GLU A 215 4.47 3.01 -1.10
C GLU A 215 4.60 1.65 -0.42
N GLY A 216 3.73 1.37 0.55
CA GLY A 216 3.64 0.02 1.13
C GLY A 216 3.06 -0.99 0.14
N LYS A 217 1.99 -0.60 -0.55
CA LYS A 217 1.28 -1.48 -1.50
C LYS A 217 2.12 -1.84 -2.73
N LYS A 218 3.01 -0.96 -3.19
CA LYS A 218 3.88 -1.23 -4.34
C LYS A 218 4.84 -2.41 -4.12
N THR A 219 5.12 -2.78 -2.88
CA THR A 219 6.01 -3.89 -2.56
C THR A 219 5.52 -5.24 -3.10
N ALA A 220 4.21 -5.41 -3.25
CA ALA A 220 3.66 -6.61 -3.88
C ALA A 220 4.07 -6.73 -5.36
N ALA A 221 4.20 -5.61 -6.08
CA ALA A 221 4.71 -5.63 -7.46
C ALA A 221 6.19 -6.04 -7.51
N PHE A 222 6.99 -5.63 -6.53
CA PHE A 222 8.39 -6.06 -6.44
C PHE A 222 8.50 -7.57 -6.19
N GLU A 223 7.65 -8.12 -5.32
CA GLU A 223 7.61 -9.57 -5.07
C GLU A 223 7.14 -10.35 -6.31
N ILE A 224 6.14 -9.84 -7.05
CA ILE A 224 5.69 -10.43 -8.31
C ILE A 224 6.81 -10.38 -9.35
N TRP A 225 7.53 -9.27 -9.46
CA TRP A 225 8.69 -9.15 -10.34
C TRP A 225 9.77 -10.18 -10.00
N GLU A 226 10.20 -10.23 -8.74
CA GLU A 226 11.25 -11.15 -8.28
C GLU A 226 10.84 -12.62 -8.48
N TRP A 227 9.59 -12.96 -8.17
CA TRP A 227 9.03 -14.26 -8.45
C TRP A 227 9.04 -14.59 -9.97
N SER A 228 8.70 -13.60 -10.81
CA SER A 228 8.62 -13.78 -12.25
C SER A 228 9.97 -14.06 -12.91
N LEU A 229 11.07 -13.54 -12.37
CA LEU A 229 12.43 -13.82 -12.86
C LEU A 229 12.73 -15.32 -12.89
N LYS A 230 12.22 -16.08 -11.92
CA LYS A 230 12.36 -17.54 -11.85
C LYS A 230 11.27 -18.27 -12.63
N ALA A 231 10.00 -17.87 -12.41
CA ALA A 231 8.85 -18.58 -12.97
C ALA A 231 8.68 -18.40 -14.47
N LEU A 232 9.21 -17.32 -15.05
CA LEU A 232 9.07 -16.96 -16.46
C LEU A 232 10.39 -16.96 -17.23
N SER A 233 11.50 -17.36 -16.64
CA SER A 233 12.86 -17.32 -17.21
C SER A 233 13.01 -18.02 -18.57
N GLN A 234 12.11 -18.92 -18.92
CA GLN A 234 12.15 -19.70 -20.18
C GLN A 234 11.02 -19.35 -21.15
N THR A 235 10.47 -18.14 -21.05
CA THR A 235 9.32 -17.74 -21.89
C THR A 235 9.41 -16.29 -22.28
N ASP A 236 9.13 -15.99 -23.55
CA ASP A 236 9.01 -14.62 -24.08
C ASP A 236 7.63 -13.99 -23.82
N LYS A 237 6.85 -14.56 -22.90
CA LYS A 237 5.48 -14.10 -22.65
C LYS A 237 5.43 -13.00 -21.60
N THR A 238 4.66 -11.97 -21.90
CA THR A 238 4.37 -10.86 -20.99
C THR A 238 3.55 -11.33 -19.80
N LEU A 239 3.94 -10.88 -18.61
CA LEU A 239 3.19 -11.11 -17.38
C LEU A 239 1.88 -10.32 -17.42
N THR A 240 0.79 -10.99 -17.07
CA THR A 240 -0.51 -10.35 -16.86
C THR A 240 -0.90 -10.46 -15.39
N VAL A 241 -1.24 -9.33 -14.78
CA VAL A 241 -1.59 -9.24 -13.36
C VAL A 241 -3.04 -8.78 -13.21
N PHE A 242 -3.86 -9.55 -12.50
CA PHE A 242 -5.22 -9.19 -12.15
C PHE A 242 -5.27 -8.68 -10.71
N VAL A 243 -5.84 -7.51 -10.51
CA VAL A 243 -5.88 -6.82 -9.22
C VAL A 243 -7.33 -6.47 -8.87
N SER A 244 -7.79 -6.87 -7.69
CA SER A 244 -9.09 -6.43 -7.19
C SER A 244 -9.07 -4.93 -6.88
N VAL A 245 -10.10 -4.22 -7.31
CA VAL A 245 -10.21 -2.76 -7.21
C VAL A 245 -11.43 -2.38 -6.37
N GLY A 246 -11.16 -1.74 -5.22
CA GLY A 246 -12.18 -1.00 -4.46
C GLY A 246 -12.01 0.50 -4.75
N ASP A 247 -11.26 1.18 -3.88
CA ASP A 247 -10.89 2.61 -3.99
C ASP A 247 -9.77 2.92 -5.01
N GLY A 248 -9.27 1.91 -5.72
CA GLY A 248 -8.17 2.07 -6.69
C GLY A 248 -6.76 2.13 -6.08
N ASN A 249 -6.61 2.25 -4.78
CA ASN A 249 -5.29 2.46 -4.17
C ASN A 249 -4.38 1.20 -4.23
N ILE A 250 -4.94 -0.02 -4.27
CA ILE A 250 -4.14 -1.25 -4.43
C ILE A 250 -3.55 -1.30 -5.83
N ILE A 251 -4.38 -1.16 -6.88
CA ILE A 251 -3.91 -1.20 -8.26
C ILE A 251 -2.92 -0.07 -8.55
N SER A 252 -3.13 1.13 -7.98
CA SER A 252 -2.18 2.24 -8.05
C SER A 252 -0.83 1.89 -7.45
N GLY A 253 -0.82 1.18 -6.30
CA GLY A 253 0.40 0.67 -5.69
C GLY A 253 1.11 -0.35 -6.58
N ILE A 254 0.40 -1.35 -7.09
CA ILE A 254 0.94 -2.35 -8.01
C ILE A 254 1.53 -1.69 -9.27
N HIS A 255 0.78 -0.77 -9.90
CA HIS A 255 1.25 -0.02 -11.05
C HIS A 255 2.51 0.79 -10.72
N LYS A 256 2.52 1.51 -9.57
CA LYS A 256 3.68 2.30 -9.14
C LYS A 256 4.92 1.42 -8.94
N GLY A 257 4.76 0.26 -8.32
CA GLY A 257 5.89 -0.65 -8.10
C GLY A 257 6.53 -1.11 -9.41
N PHE A 258 5.75 -1.52 -10.39
CA PHE A 258 6.28 -1.87 -11.71
C PHE A 258 6.88 -0.65 -12.43
N LYS A 259 6.26 0.52 -12.32
CA LYS A 259 6.79 1.77 -12.87
C LYS A 259 8.15 2.13 -12.27
N ASP A 260 8.32 1.96 -10.96
CA ASP A 260 9.60 2.16 -10.27
C ASP A 260 10.68 1.22 -10.84
N LEU A 261 10.36 -0.07 -11.05
CA LEU A 261 11.28 -1.05 -11.64
C LEU A 261 11.67 -0.71 -13.09
N VAL A 262 10.73 -0.21 -13.89
CA VAL A 262 11.02 0.26 -15.26
C VAL A 262 11.91 1.51 -15.21
N ALA A 263 11.62 2.47 -14.33
CA ALA A 263 12.43 3.67 -14.16
C ALA A 263 13.87 3.35 -13.71
N LEU A 264 14.05 2.30 -12.92
CA LEU A 264 15.37 1.78 -12.53
C LEU A 264 16.07 1.01 -13.65
N GLY A 265 15.38 0.66 -14.73
CA GLY A 265 15.91 -0.21 -15.79
C GLY A 265 15.98 -1.70 -15.39
N TRP A 266 15.37 -2.08 -14.26
CA TRP A 266 15.35 -3.46 -13.77
C TRP A 266 14.24 -4.30 -14.39
N LEU A 267 13.25 -3.65 -14.97
CA LEU A 267 12.20 -4.26 -15.78
C LEU A 267 12.15 -3.53 -17.12
N LYS A 268 12.14 -4.32 -18.23
CA LYS A 268 12.19 -3.78 -19.60
C LYS A 268 10.91 -3.02 -19.96
N GLU A 269 9.75 -3.57 -19.58
CA GLU A 269 8.44 -3.05 -19.93
C GLU A 269 7.40 -3.35 -18.84
N MET A 270 6.35 -2.55 -18.77
CA MET A 270 5.27 -2.76 -17.83
C MET A 270 4.50 -4.04 -18.13
N PRO A 271 4.15 -4.85 -17.12
CA PRO A 271 3.21 -5.96 -17.32
C PRO A 271 1.82 -5.42 -17.65
N CYS A 272 0.99 -6.26 -18.26
CA CYS A 272 -0.42 -5.94 -18.45
C CYS A 272 -1.14 -6.06 -17.11
N ILE A 273 -1.79 -4.98 -16.66
CA ILE A 273 -2.49 -4.93 -15.37
C ILE A 273 -3.99 -4.74 -15.62
N PHE A 274 -4.79 -5.69 -15.14
CA PHE A 274 -6.25 -5.63 -15.18
C PHE A 274 -6.82 -5.31 -13.80
N GLY A 275 -7.61 -4.24 -13.71
CA GLY A 275 -8.42 -3.94 -12.52
C GLY A 275 -9.75 -4.69 -12.59
N ILE A 276 -10.10 -5.40 -11.51
CA ILE A 276 -11.35 -6.15 -11.41
C ILE A 276 -12.22 -5.56 -10.32
N GLN A 277 -13.43 -5.13 -10.68
CA GLN A 277 -14.45 -4.67 -9.74
C GLN A 277 -15.67 -5.58 -9.79
N ALA A 278 -16.41 -5.65 -8.67
CA ALA A 278 -17.72 -6.28 -8.66
C ALA A 278 -18.70 -5.45 -9.49
N GLU A 279 -19.60 -6.11 -10.22
CA GLU A 279 -20.58 -5.46 -11.10
C GLU A 279 -21.43 -4.40 -10.37
N GLY A 280 -21.83 -4.69 -9.12
CA GLY A 280 -22.60 -3.76 -8.28
C GLY A 280 -21.80 -2.60 -7.68
N SER A 281 -20.48 -2.51 -7.94
CA SER A 281 -19.61 -1.42 -7.46
C SER A 281 -18.45 -1.22 -8.45
N ALA A 282 -18.77 -0.79 -9.67
CA ALA A 282 -17.87 -0.77 -10.82
C ALA A 282 -17.54 0.65 -11.32
N ALA A 283 -17.65 1.69 -10.48
CA ALA A 283 -17.49 3.08 -10.88
C ALA A 283 -16.17 3.35 -11.63
N ILE A 284 -15.03 2.84 -11.12
CA ILE A 284 -13.73 3.01 -11.78
C ILE A 284 -13.69 2.27 -13.14
N ALA A 285 -14.20 1.04 -13.19
CA ALA A 285 -14.25 0.27 -14.44
C ALA A 285 -15.15 0.95 -15.48
N ASN A 286 -16.28 1.50 -15.06
CA ASN A 286 -17.20 2.23 -15.93
C ASN A 286 -16.54 3.50 -16.49
N ALA A 287 -15.90 4.31 -15.63
CA ALA A 287 -15.17 5.50 -16.05
C ALA A 287 -14.04 5.17 -17.04
N PHE A 288 -13.26 4.13 -16.75
CA PHE A 288 -12.18 3.67 -17.63
C PHE A 288 -12.70 3.24 -19.01
N ASN A 289 -13.78 2.44 -19.06
CA ASN A 289 -14.38 1.97 -20.29
C ASN A 289 -15.02 3.12 -21.09
N ALA A 290 -15.60 4.11 -20.40
CA ALA A 290 -16.14 5.32 -20.99
C ALA A 290 -15.06 6.34 -21.40
N LYS A 291 -13.80 6.09 -21.07
CA LYS A 291 -12.65 7.01 -21.30
C LYS A 291 -12.87 8.39 -20.68
N THR A 292 -13.46 8.45 -19.51
CA THR A 292 -13.65 9.67 -18.71
C THR A 292 -12.79 9.62 -17.45
N GLU A 293 -12.38 10.79 -16.94
CA GLU A 293 -11.72 10.94 -15.64
C GLU A 293 -12.74 11.16 -14.51
N GLU A 294 -14.02 11.37 -14.83
CA GLU A 294 -15.09 11.47 -13.84
C GLU A 294 -15.53 10.09 -13.38
N ILE A 295 -15.50 9.88 -12.06
CA ILE A 295 -15.98 8.67 -11.41
C ILE A 295 -17.29 9.02 -10.70
N LEU A 296 -18.40 8.50 -11.22
CA LEU A 296 -19.76 8.71 -10.72
C LEU A 296 -20.20 7.58 -9.79
#